data_f5b6afd2e8536880f13bc6b711f58207
#
_entry.id   f5b6afd2e8536880f13bc6b711f58207
#
_cell.length_a   1.000
_cell.length_b   1.000
_cell.length_c   1.000
_cell.angle_alpha   90.00
_cell.angle_beta   90.00
_cell.angle_gamma   90.00
#
_symmetry.space_group_name_H-M   'P 1'
#
loop_
_entity.id
_entity.type
_entity.pdbx_description
1 polymer ?
#
loop_
_entity_poly.entity_id
_entity_poly.type
_entity_poly.pdbx_seq_one_letter_code
_entity_poly.pdbx_strand_id
1 'polypeptide(L)' 'MHSFYDVQQLLKQFGVIIYFRDEKDTIEMMNQEIKSLHDAGIITNEQFVQARLILNQRKMGKI' A
#
# COMPACT_ATOMS: atom_id res chain seq x y z
N MET A 1 4.08 -9.30 5.24
CA MET A 1 2.82 -8.54 5.21
C MET A 1 1.66 -9.46 4.89
N HIS A 2 0.60 -9.36 5.64
CA HIS A 2 -0.55 -10.25 5.46
C HIS A 2 -1.86 -9.51 5.25
N SER A 3 -1.95 -8.25 5.68
CA SER A 3 -3.23 -7.55 5.69
C SER A 3 -3.08 -6.11 5.26
N PHE A 4 -4.21 -5.50 4.97
CA PHE A 4 -4.29 -4.08 4.66
C PHE A 4 -3.66 -3.23 5.78
N TYR A 5 -3.88 -3.63 7.02
CA TYR A 5 -3.29 -2.96 8.17
C TYR A 5 -1.76 -2.94 8.09
N ASP A 6 -1.17 -4.06 7.65
CA ASP A 6 0.29 -4.15 7.53
C ASP A 6 0.83 -3.18 6.49
N VAL A 7 0.09 -2.99 5.40
CA VAL A 7 0.48 -2.01 4.38
C VAL A 7 0.41 -0.60 4.96
N GLN A 8 -0.63 -0.30 5.73
CA GLN A 8 -0.76 0.99 6.40
C GLN A 8 0.42 1.24 7.33
N GLN A 9 0.84 0.22 8.08
CA GLN A 9 1.96 0.35 9.01
C GLN A 9 3.28 0.56 8.26
N LEU A 10 3.46 -0.13 7.16
CA LEU A 10 4.65 0.07 6.33
C LEU A 10 4.75 1.53 5.86
N LEU A 11 3.66 2.06 5.33
CA LEU A 11 3.65 3.44 4.86
C LEU A 11 3.87 4.43 6.00
N LYS A 12 3.29 4.14 7.16
CA LYS A 12 3.43 5.01 8.33
C LYS A 12 4.89 5.12 8.77
N GLN A 13 5.68 4.06 8.62
CA GLN A 13 7.10 4.10 8.95
C GLN A 13 7.85 5.19 8.19
N PHE A 14 7.37 5.54 7.02
CA PHE A 14 7.98 6.55 6.17
C PHE A 14 7.22 7.87 6.21
N GLY A 15 6.37 8.04 7.21
CA GLY A 15 5.63 9.28 7.39
C GLY A 15 4.45 9.45 6.47
N VAL A 16 4.01 8.37 5.83
CA VAL A 16 2.89 8.43 4.89
C VAL A 16 1.63 7.91 5.55
N ILE A 17 0.67 8.80 5.73
CA ILE A 17 -0.64 8.46 6.28
C ILE A 17 -1.67 8.91 5.26
N ILE A 18 -2.40 7.95 4.70
CA ILE A 18 -3.37 8.21 3.65
C ILE A 18 -4.74 7.72 4.11
N TYR A 19 -5.69 8.63 4.10
CA TYR A 19 -7.06 8.27 4.42
C TYR A 19 -8.01 9.19 3.67
N PHE A 20 -8.79 8.63 2.76
CA PHE A 20 -9.84 9.35 2.06
C PHE A 20 -11.18 8.73 2.43
N ARG A 21 -12.23 9.49 2.23
CA ARG A 21 -13.57 9.03 2.49
C ARG A 21 -13.90 7.78 1.68
N ASP A 22 -13.49 7.77 0.41
CA ASP A 22 -13.69 6.62 -0.46
C ASP A 22 -12.47 5.71 -0.35
N GLU A 23 -12.68 4.48 0.08
CA GLU A 23 -11.59 3.51 0.23
C GLU A 23 -10.86 3.25 -1.09
N LYS A 24 -11.58 3.31 -2.21
CA LYS A 24 -10.97 3.12 -3.52
C LYS A 24 -9.90 4.18 -3.78
N ASP A 25 -10.20 5.44 -3.45
CA ASP A 25 -9.24 6.52 -3.61
C ASP A 25 -8.05 6.34 -2.67
N THR A 26 -8.31 5.88 -1.46
CA THR A 26 -7.27 5.58 -0.48
C THR A 26 -6.31 4.53 -1.04
N ILE A 27 -6.86 3.45 -1.58
CA ILE A 27 -6.05 2.35 -2.12
C ILE A 27 -5.23 2.82 -3.32
N GLU A 28 -5.81 3.62 -4.20
CA GLU A 28 -5.08 4.14 -5.36
C GLU A 28 -3.89 4.99 -4.92
N MET A 29 -4.09 5.84 -3.93
CA MET A 29 -3.01 6.69 -3.41
C MET A 29 -1.95 5.86 -2.72
N MET A 30 -2.35 4.85 -1.97
CA MET A 30 -1.42 3.93 -1.34
C MET A 30 -0.58 3.18 -2.37
N ASN A 31 -1.20 2.74 -3.46
CA ASN A 31 -0.47 2.10 -4.55
C ASN A 31 0.59 3.03 -5.15
N GLN A 32 0.25 4.30 -5.35
CA GLN A 32 1.19 5.26 -5.88
C GLN A 32 2.37 5.47 -4.93
N GLU A 33 2.10 5.54 -3.63
CA GLU A 33 3.17 5.72 -2.63
C GLU A 33 4.06 4.49 -2.56
N ILE A 34 3.48 3.31 -2.59
CA ILE A 34 4.23 2.06 -2.59
C ILE A 34 5.16 2.01 -3.82
N LYS A 35 4.64 2.39 -4.98
CA LYS A 35 5.44 2.43 -6.19
C LYS A 35 6.60 3.42 -6.06
N SER A 36 6.33 4.59 -5.53
CA SER A 36 7.36 5.61 -5.33
C SER A 36 8.46 5.13 -4.39
N LEU A 37 8.08 4.49 -3.29
CA LEU A 37 9.05 3.96 -2.34
C LEU A 37 9.90 2.87 -2.97
N HIS A 38 9.31 2.02 -3.78
CA HIS A 38 10.03 0.98 -4.48
C HIS A 38 10.99 1.57 -5.52
N ASP A 39 10.51 2.52 -6.31
CA ASP A 39 11.34 3.16 -7.34
C ASP A 39 12.53 3.90 -6.73
N ALA A 40 12.35 4.42 -5.52
CA ALA A 40 13.43 5.10 -4.81
C ALA A 40 14.37 4.14 -4.08
N GLY A 41 14.11 2.84 -4.14
CA GLY A 41 14.92 1.84 -3.47
C GLY A 41 14.73 1.77 -1.97
N ILE A 42 13.63 2.34 -1.46
CA ILE A 42 13.39 2.40 -0.01
C ILE A 42 12.79 1.10 0.51
N ILE A 43 11.91 0.47 -0.28
CA ILE A 43 11.35 -0.82 0.08
C ILE A 43 11.85 -1.88 -0.90
N THR A 44 11.84 -3.14 -0.46
CA THR A 44 12.33 -4.25 -1.26
C THR A 44 11.31 -4.66 -2.33
N ASN A 45 11.77 -5.43 -3.31
CA ASN A 45 10.88 -6.01 -4.31
C ASN A 45 9.81 -6.87 -3.65
N GLU A 46 10.18 -7.63 -2.63
CA GLU A 46 9.25 -8.48 -1.93
C GLU A 46 8.15 -7.65 -1.25
N GLN A 47 8.54 -6.58 -0.56
CA GLN A 47 7.59 -5.69 0.08
C GLN A 47 6.67 -5.04 -0.94
N PHE A 48 7.23 -4.62 -2.06
CA PHE A 48 6.46 -4.00 -3.14
C PHE A 48 5.40 -4.95 -3.68
N VAL A 49 5.80 -6.17 -4.03
CA VAL A 49 4.87 -7.16 -4.60
C VAL A 49 3.78 -7.52 -3.60
N GLN A 50 4.16 -7.77 -2.35
CA GLN A 50 3.18 -8.14 -1.33
C GLN A 50 2.18 -7.01 -1.07
N ALA A 51 2.67 -5.78 -0.97
CA ALA A 51 1.80 -4.64 -0.74
C ALA A 51 0.82 -4.44 -1.89
N ARG A 52 1.31 -4.52 -3.13
CA ARG A 52 0.48 -4.37 -4.31
C ARG A 52 -0.61 -5.45 -4.36
N LEU A 53 -0.24 -6.68 -4.06
CA LEU A 53 -1.18 -7.78 -4.06
C LEU A 53 -2.31 -7.54 -3.04
N ILE A 54 -1.93 -7.15 -1.83
CA ILE A 54 -2.91 -6.89 -0.77
C ILE A 54 -3.84 -5.75 -1.16
N LEU A 55 -3.29 -4.66 -1.65
CA LEU A 55 -4.09 -3.50 -2.04
C LEU A 55 -5.03 -3.81 -3.19
N ASN A 56 -4.55 -4.56 -4.17
CA ASN A 56 -5.38 -4.91 -5.32
C ASN A 56 -6.51 -5.85 -4.94
N GLN A 57 -6.24 -6.81 -4.07
CA GLN A 57 -7.29 -7.71 -3.58
C GLN A 57 -8.37 -6.94 -2.84
N ARG A 58 -7.97 -5.98 -2.02
CA ARG A 58 -8.91 -5.17 -1.28
C ARG A 58 -9.75 -4.29 -2.20
N LYS A 59 -9.11 -3.71 -3.21
CA LYS A 59 -9.78 -2.87 -4.20
C LYS A 59 -10.86 -3.64 -4.95
N MET A 60 -10.61 -4.92 -5.21
CA MET A 60 -11.54 -5.76 -5.95
C MET A 60 -12.66 -6.33 -5.08
N GLY A 61 -12.67 -6.00 -3.80
CA GLY A 61 -13.65 -6.54 -2.88
C GLY A 61 -13.37 -7.97 -2.46
N LYS A 62 -12.19 -8.47 -2.74
CA LYS A 62 -11.75 -9.80 -2.30
C LYS A 62 -11.10 -9.67 -0.94
N ILE A 63 -11.35 -10.62 -0.11
CA ILE A 63 -10.79 -10.58 1.23
C ILE A 63 -9.63 -11.53 1.35
#